data_60ba3915408237d206242b02cc03b389
#
_entry.id   60ba3915408237d206242b02cc03b389
#
_cell.length_a   1.000
_cell.length_b   1.000
_cell.length_c   1.000
_cell.angle_alpha   90.00
_cell.angle_beta   90.00
_cell.angle_gamma   90.00
#
_symmetry.space_group_name_H-M   'P 1'
#
loop_
_entity.id
_entity.type
_entity.pdbx_description
1 polymer ?
#
loop_
_entity_poly.entity_id
_entity_poly.type
_entity_poly.pdbx_seq_one_letter_code
_entity_poly.pdbx_strand_id
1 'polypeptide(L)'
;KNIKLKTIIKCPHCSAKQKPLKLEKPYTFYEDEQKLSPIQIRARLERIPDKDIELYGINPEATRPEWLVLTRMLIPPVTMRTSLTLESGERAEDDLTHKLADIVKINQRLFENINAGAPEIIIDEFWELLQYHVTTFFKNSVTQIPPARHRTGQPLRTIYERINSKEGRIRNNLAGKRTNFCARSVISPDPMIEIDEVGIPELVAKKLTIPEKVTKY
;
A
#
# COMPACT_ATOMS: atom_id res chain seq x y z
N LYS A 1 -5.16 -6.16 -34.32
CA LYS A 1 -6.61 -6.27 -34.55
C LYS A 1 -7.26 -6.07 -33.19
N ASN A 2 -7.87 -4.89 -32.94
CA ASN A 2 -8.66 -4.64 -31.73
C ASN A 2 -9.90 -5.51 -31.82
N ILE A 3 -9.87 -6.65 -31.17
CA ILE A 3 -11.07 -7.43 -30.90
C ILE A 3 -11.86 -6.59 -29.90
N LYS A 4 -12.89 -5.91 -30.38
CA LYS A 4 -13.91 -5.34 -29.50
C LYS A 4 -14.54 -6.54 -28.79
N LEU A 5 -14.12 -6.81 -27.57
CA LEU A 5 -14.76 -7.72 -26.62
C LEU A 5 -16.14 -7.14 -26.21
N LYS A 6 -16.98 -6.89 -27.19
CA LYS A 6 -18.39 -6.62 -26.98
C LYS A 6 -19.04 -7.97 -26.67
N THR A 7 -19.29 -8.20 -25.39
CA THR A 7 -20.33 -9.10 -24.87
C THR A 7 -20.66 -10.26 -25.78
N ILE A 8 -19.83 -11.29 -25.72
CA ILE A 8 -20.22 -12.57 -26.29
C ILE A 8 -21.38 -13.09 -25.43
N ILE A 9 -22.61 -12.92 -25.89
CA ILE A 9 -23.81 -13.32 -25.16
C ILE A 9 -23.92 -14.85 -25.07
N LYS A 10 -23.31 -15.57 -26.01
CA LYS A 10 -23.29 -17.04 -26.02
C LYS A 10 -21.87 -17.54 -26.27
N CYS A 11 -21.46 -18.55 -25.52
CA CYS A 11 -20.21 -19.23 -25.77
C CYS A 11 -20.16 -19.85 -27.18
N PRO A 12 -19.11 -19.60 -27.98
CA PRO A 12 -19.03 -20.16 -29.35
C PRO A 12 -18.86 -21.69 -29.36
N HIS A 13 -18.42 -22.30 -28.27
CA HIS A 13 -18.19 -23.75 -28.17
C HIS A 13 -19.39 -24.52 -27.61
N CYS A 14 -19.94 -24.07 -26.49
CA CYS A 14 -21.04 -24.80 -25.81
C CYS A 14 -22.41 -24.11 -25.92
N SER A 15 -22.48 -22.96 -26.60
CA SER A 15 -23.71 -22.14 -26.76
C SER A 15 -24.34 -21.65 -25.44
N ALA A 16 -23.67 -21.85 -24.29
CA ALA A 16 -24.16 -21.38 -23.02
C ALA A 16 -24.25 -19.85 -23.00
N LYS A 17 -25.34 -19.33 -22.45
CA LYS A 17 -25.56 -17.89 -22.31
C LYS A 17 -24.56 -17.35 -21.27
N GLN A 18 -23.78 -16.37 -21.68
CA GLN A 18 -22.86 -15.67 -20.78
C GLN A 18 -23.60 -14.57 -20.03
N LYS A 19 -23.43 -14.55 -18.73
CA LYS A 19 -23.97 -13.50 -17.88
C LYS A 19 -23.05 -12.27 -17.91
N PRO A 20 -23.58 -11.06 -17.97
CA PRO A 20 -22.75 -9.85 -17.94
C PRO A 20 -22.07 -9.68 -16.59
N LEU A 21 -20.78 -9.39 -16.62
CA LEU A 21 -20.00 -9.04 -15.45
C LEU A 21 -19.91 -7.52 -15.32
N LYS A 22 -20.27 -6.99 -14.17
CA LYS A 22 -20.19 -5.55 -13.86
C LYS A 22 -19.23 -5.35 -12.69
N LEU A 23 -18.31 -4.40 -12.83
CA LEU A 23 -17.47 -3.91 -11.74
C LEU A 23 -18.09 -2.64 -11.17
N GLU A 24 -18.49 -2.69 -9.92
CA GLU A 24 -18.77 -1.52 -9.11
C GLU A 24 -17.51 -1.16 -8.33
N LYS A 25 -16.93 -0.04 -8.76
CA LYS A 25 -15.65 0.39 -8.17
C LYS A 25 -15.80 0.64 -6.67
N PRO A 26 -14.81 0.33 -5.86
CA PRO A 26 -13.44 -0.05 -6.28
C PRO A 26 -13.20 -1.55 -6.44
N TYR A 27 -13.98 -2.44 -5.84
CA TYR A 27 -13.64 -3.88 -5.77
C TYR A 27 -14.84 -4.83 -5.80
N THR A 28 -16.06 -4.35 -5.98
CA THR A 28 -17.26 -5.20 -5.96
C THR A 28 -17.63 -5.66 -7.36
N PHE A 29 -17.74 -6.96 -7.55
CA PHE A 29 -18.12 -7.56 -8.83
C PHE A 29 -19.53 -8.14 -8.74
N TYR A 30 -20.29 -7.94 -9.80
CA TYR A 30 -21.62 -8.51 -9.97
C TYR A 30 -21.67 -9.37 -11.23
N GLU A 31 -22.37 -10.47 -11.16
CA GLU A 31 -22.77 -11.28 -12.31
C GLU A 31 -24.29 -11.18 -12.45
N ASP A 32 -24.77 -10.50 -13.49
CA ASP A 32 -26.12 -9.94 -13.56
C ASP A 32 -26.39 -9.03 -12.35
N GLU A 33 -27.28 -9.46 -11.44
CA GLU A 33 -27.64 -8.75 -10.20
C GLU A 33 -27.02 -9.39 -8.94
N GLN A 34 -26.35 -10.53 -9.11
CA GLN A 34 -25.78 -11.25 -7.98
C GLN A 34 -24.35 -10.76 -7.68
N LYS A 35 -24.12 -10.35 -6.43
CA LYS A 35 -22.78 -9.98 -5.94
C LYS A 35 -21.89 -11.22 -5.85
N LEU A 36 -20.67 -11.12 -6.38
CA LEU A 36 -19.68 -12.19 -6.30
C LEU A 36 -18.79 -11.99 -5.07
N SER A 37 -18.66 -13.05 -4.28
CA SER A 37 -17.72 -13.05 -3.16
C SER A 37 -16.26 -13.15 -3.67
N PRO A 38 -15.27 -12.67 -2.89
CA PRO A 38 -13.85 -12.81 -3.25
C PRO A 38 -13.43 -14.27 -3.48
N ILE A 39 -14.01 -15.20 -2.73
CA ILE A 39 -13.78 -16.65 -2.87
C ILE A 39 -14.23 -17.14 -4.23
N GLN A 40 -15.44 -16.75 -4.67
CA GLN A 40 -15.98 -17.12 -5.98
C GLN A 40 -15.15 -16.53 -7.13
N ILE A 41 -14.68 -15.27 -6.96
CA ILE A 41 -13.81 -14.63 -7.95
C ILE A 41 -12.49 -15.39 -8.05
N ARG A 42 -11.86 -15.70 -6.93
CA ARG A 42 -10.63 -16.48 -6.89
C ARG A 42 -10.78 -17.84 -7.53
N ALA A 43 -11.83 -18.58 -7.17
CA ALA A 43 -12.10 -19.90 -7.74
C ALA A 43 -12.32 -19.88 -9.27
N ARG A 44 -12.87 -18.78 -9.83
CA ARG A 44 -12.96 -18.59 -11.27
C ARG A 44 -11.62 -18.34 -11.93
N LEU A 45 -10.77 -17.52 -11.29
CA LEU A 45 -9.44 -17.21 -11.81
C LEU A 45 -8.51 -18.44 -11.76
N GLU A 46 -8.65 -19.30 -10.75
CA GLU A 46 -7.90 -20.57 -10.63
C GLU A 46 -8.22 -21.57 -11.76
N ARG A 47 -9.42 -21.49 -12.36
CA ARG A 47 -9.83 -22.37 -13.46
C ARG A 47 -9.25 -21.96 -14.82
N ILE A 48 -8.61 -20.82 -14.93
CA ILE A 48 -8.02 -20.34 -16.18
C ILE A 48 -6.75 -21.16 -16.47
N PRO A 49 -6.66 -21.88 -17.61
CA PRO A 49 -5.50 -22.66 -17.98
C PRO A 49 -4.30 -21.77 -18.35
N ASP A 50 -3.10 -22.24 -18.12
CA ASP A 50 -1.85 -21.47 -18.31
C ASP A 50 -1.71 -20.92 -19.74
N LYS A 51 -2.10 -21.71 -20.74
CA LYS A 51 -2.10 -21.29 -22.15
C LYS A 51 -2.93 -20.04 -22.42
N ASP A 52 -4.06 -19.90 -21.72
CA ASP A 52 -4.93 -18.73 -21.86
C ASP A 52 -4.37 -17.53 -21.09
N ILE A 53 -3.65 -17.76 -19.99
CA ILE A 53 -2.99 -16.72 -19.19
C ILE A 53 -1.91 -16.03 -20.01
N GLU A 54 -1.13 -16.79 -20.79
CA GLU A 54 -0.10 -16.25 -21.67
C GLU A 54 -0.66 -15.29 -22.73
N LEU A 55 -1.88 -15.52 -23.21
CA LEU A 55 -2.57 -14.63 -24.17
C LEU A 55 -2.81 -13.23 -23.61
N TYR A 56 -2.91 -13.09 -22.29
CA TYR A 56 -3.04 -11.79 -21.61
C TYR A 56 -1.68 -11.12 -21.34
N GLY A 57 -0.59 -11.71 -21.76
CA GLY A 57 0.77 -11.20 -21.53
C GLY A 57 1.28 -11.44 -20.12
N ILE A 58 0.70 -12.39 -19.39
CA ILE A 58 1.08 -12.76 -18.03
C ILE A 58 1.87 -14.07 -18.12
N ASN A 59 3.06 -14.13 -17.50
CA ASN A 59 3.80 -15.38 -17.39
C ASN A 59 3.22 -16.19 -16.21
N PRO A 60 2.62 -17.39 -16.47
CA PRO A 60 1.98 -18.19 -15.44
C PRO A 60 2.95 -18.73 -14.38
N GLU A 61 4.23 -18.91 -14.72
CA GLU A 61 5.26 -19.32 -13.74
C GLU A 61 5.58 -18.23 -12.73
N ALA A 62 5.53 -16.96 -13.15
CA ALA A 62 5.84 -15.81 -12.31
C ALA A 62 4.62 -15.25 -11.57
N THR A 63 3.45 -15.29 -12.23
CA THR A 63 2.23 -14.64 -11.69
C THR A 63 0.99 -15.32 -12.22
N ARG A 64 0.13 -15.76 -11.31
CA ARG A 64 -1.17 -16.30 -11.68
C ARG A 64 -2.29 -15.32 -11.35
N PRO A 65 -3.38 -15.25 -12.16
CA PRO A 65 -4.48 -14.30 -11.96
C PRO A 65 -5.16 -14.41 -10.59
N GLU A 66 -5.30 -15.62 -10.03
CA GLU A 66 -5.91 -15.83 -8.72
C GLU A 66 -5.10 -15.21 -7.56
N TRP A 67 -3.81 -14.92 -7.76
CA TRP A 67 -2.98 -14.27 -6.75
C TRP A 67 -3.33 -12.79 -6.55
N LEU A 68 -4.08 -12.21 -7.49
CA LEU A 68 -4.63 -10.85 -7.31
C LEU A 68 -5.68 -10.79 -6.19
N VAL A 69 -6.29 -11.92 -5.84
CA VAL A 69 -7.15 -12.05 -4.67
C VAL A 69 -6.31 -12.56 -3.50
N LEU A 70 -5.96 -11.67 -2.60
CA LEU A 70 -5.06 -11.97 -1.49
C LEU A 70 -5.70 -12.95 -0.50
N THR A 71 -4.97 -14.00 -0.16
CA THR A 71 -5.29 -14.93 0.92
C THR A 71 -4.37 -14.73 2.13
N ARG A 72 -3.23 -14.08 1.92
CA ARG A 72 -2.25 -13.74 2.95
C ARG A 72 -1.82 -12.29 2.74
N MET A 73 -1.68 -11.56 3.83
CA MET A 73 -1.23 -10.19 3.81
C MET A 73 0.19 -10.09 4.37
N LEU A 74 1.06 -9.37 3.67
CA LEU A 74 2.40 -9.08 4.14
C LEU A 74 2.34 -8.01 5.23
N ILE A 75 2.94 -8.32 6.37
CA ILE A 75 3.05 -7.38 7.48
C ILE A 75 4.41 -6.68 7.39
N PRO A 76 4.42 -5.34 7.27
CA PRO A 76 5.68 -4.60 7.22
C PRO A 76 6.44 -4.73 8.54
N PRO A 77 7.80 -4.72 8.49
CA PRO A 77 8.63 -4.80 9.69
C PRO A 77 8.42 -3.59 10.61
N VAL A 78 8.77 -3.73 11.88
CA VAL A 78 8.61 -2.67 12.90
C VAL A 78 9.39 -1.41 12.53
N THR A 79 10.50 -1.54 11.83
CA THR A 79 11.30 -0.39 11.34
C THR A 79 10.55 0.51 10.37
N MET A 80 9.55 -0.02 9.65
CA MET A 80 8.71 0.75 8.73
C MET A 80 7.54 1.45 9.44
N ARG A 81 7.16 1.01 10.62
CA ARG A 81 6.03 1.50 11.44
C ARG A 81 6.46 1.74 12.88
N THR A 82 7.51 2.51 13.04
CA THR A 82 8.09 2.81 14.35
C THR A 82 7.12 3.58 15.24
N SER A 83 7.04 3.22 16.51
CA SER A 83 6.34 4.01 17.52
C SER A 83 7.20 5.17 18.00
N LEU A 84 6.57 6.30 18.28
CA LEU A 84 7.22 7.51 18.80
C LEU A 84 6.80 7.72 20.25
N THR A 85 7.76 8.07 21.09
CA THR A 85 7.47 8.53 22.44
C THR A 85 7.33 10.05 22.40
N LEU A 86 6.16 10.55 22.78
CA LEU A 86 5.88 11.99 22.87
C LEU A 86 6.59 12.58 24.08
N GLU A 87 6.74 13.90 24.09
CA GLU A 87 7.31 14.64 25.24
C GLU A 87 6.52 14.41 26.54
N SER A 88 5.22 14.09 26.43
CA SER A 88 4.35 13.71 27.55
C SER A 88 4.68 12.32 28.15
N GLY A 89 5.58 11.55 27.54
CA GLY A 89 5.85 10.17 27.91
C GLY A 89 4.88 9.15 27.31
N GLU A 90 3.81 9.59 26.65
CA GLU A 90 2.91 8.70 25.93
C GLU A 90 3.54 8.14 24.67
N ARG A 91 3.21 6.88 24.37
CA ARG A 91 3.67 6.19 23.17
C ARG A 91 2.63 6.32 22.06
N ALA A 92 2.99 7.00 20.99
CA ALA A 92 2.19 7.11 19.79
C ALA A 92 2.58 6.00 18.81
N GLU A 93 1.61 5.20 18.43
CA GLU A 93 1.79 4.14 17.42
C GLU A 93 1.57 4.69 16.01
N ASP A 94 2.26 4.08 15.03
CA ASP A 94 2.13 4.44 13.63
C ASP A 94 0.76 4.09 13.06
N ASP A 95 0.30 4.84 12.07
CA ASP A 95 -1.00 4.64 11.39
C ASP A 95 -1.13 3.23 10.81
N LEU A 96 -0.05 2.65 10.26
CA LEU A 96 -0.06 1.28 9.75
C LEU A 96 -0.29 0.27 10.87
N THR A 97 0.23 0.49 12.07
CA THR A 97 0.01 -0.39 13.22
C THR A 97 -1.45 -0.38 13.64
N HIS A 98 -2.10 0.78 13.66
CA HIS A 98 -3.53 0.88 13.95
C HIS A 98 -4.36 0.11 12.92
N LYS A 99 -4.07 0.28 11.64
CA LYS A 99 -4.79 -0.43 10.57
C LYS A 99 -4.57 -1.96 10.62
N LEU A 100 -3.35 -2.41 10.93
CA LEU A 100 -3.07 -3.83 11.11
C LEU A 100 -3.84 -4.42 12.30
N ALA A 101 -3.91 -3.69 13.41
CA ALA A 101 -4.70 -4.10 14.57
C ALA A 101 -6.20 -4.24 14.23
N ASP A 102 -6.73 -3.31 13.44
CA ASP A 102 -8.13 -3.38 12.99
C ASP A 102 -8.36 -4.61 12.09
N ILE A 103 -7.47 -4.85 11.13
CA ILE A 103 -7.55 -6.03 10.24
C ILE A 103 -7.54 -7.33 11.05
N VAL A 104 -6.62 -7.47 12.01
CA VAL A 104 -6.53 -8.67 12.85
C VAL A 104 -7.80 -8.86 13.66
N LYS A 105 -8.33 -7.80 14.30
CA LYS A 105 -9.56 -7.86 15.08
C LYS A 105 -10.77 -8.29 14.26
N ILE A 106 -10.93 -7.73 13.06
CA ILE A 106 -12.06 -8.08 12.20
C ILE A 106 -11.90 -9.48 11.64
N ASN A 107 -10.70 -9.87 11.24
CA ASN A 107 -10.42 -11.22 10.77
C ASN A 107 -10.72 -12.28 11.84
N GLN A 108 -10.35 -12.02 13.10
CA GLN A 108 -10.67 -12.89 14.21
C GLN A 108 -12.19 -12.99 14.42
N ARG A 109 -12.92 -11.88 14.43
CA ARG A 109 -14.37 -11.89 14.56
C ARG A 109 -15.06 -12.62 13.41
N LEU A 110 -14.59 -12.42 12.18
CA LEU A 110 -15.09 -13.17 11.03
C LEU A 110 -14.90 -14.67 11.22
N PHE A 111 -13.72 -15.10 11.63
CA PHE A 111 -13.42 -16.50 11.89
C PHE A 111 -14.31 -17.10 13.00
N GLU A 112 -14.49 -16.38 14.10
CA GLU A 112 -15.38 -16.78 15.20
C GLU A 112 -16.83 -16.93 14.75
N ASN A 113 -17.36 -15.98 13.94
CA ASN A 113 -18.73 -16.05 13.43
C ASN A 113 -18.93 -17.19 12.42
N ILE A 114 -17.95 -17.46 11.56
CA ILE A 114 -18.00 -18.61 10.65
C ILE A 114 -18.07 -19.92 11.46
N ASN A 115 -17.23 -20.07 12.47
CA ASN A 115 -17.19 -21.29 13.31
C ASN A 115 -18.46 -21.45 14.18
N ALA A 116 -19.06 -20.34 14.59
CA ALA A 116 -20.31 -20.34 15.35
C ALA A 116 -21.56 -20.61 14.48
N GLY A 117 -21.42 -20.70 13.16
CA GLY A 117 -22.53 -20.90 12.24
C GLY A 117 -23.48 -19.68 12.19
N ALA A 118 -22.95 -18.47 12.30
CA ALA A 118 -23.73 -17.24 12.22
C ALA A 118 -24.48 -17.12 10.88
N PRO A 119 -25.59 -16.37 10.83
CA PRO A 119 -26.32 -16.11 9.58
C PRO A 119 -25.41 -15.51 8.50
N GLU A 120 -25.63 -15.90 7.24
CA GLU A 120 -24.83 -15.48 6.08
C GLU A 120 -24.73 -13.95 5.96
N ILE A 121 -25.79 -13.23 6.27
CA ILE A 121 -25.82 -11.77 6.26
C ILE A 121 -24.75 -11.16 7.18
N ILE A 122 -24.59 -11.71 8.39
CA ILE A 122 -23.60 -11.24 9.37
C ILE A 122 -22.18 -11.57 8.88
N ILE A 123 -21.99 -12.75 8.30
CA ILE A 123 -20.70 -13.15 7.73
C ILE A 123 -20.31 -12.23 6.58
N ASP A 124 -21.25 -11.89 5.71
CA ASP A 124 -21.02 -10.98 4.58
C ASP A 124 -20.68 -9.54 5.05
N GLU A 125 -21.33 -9.03 6.09
CA GLU A 125 -20.98 -7.74 6.69
C GLU A 125 -19.54 -7.72 7.22
N PHE A 126 -19.08 -8.78 7.89
CA PHE A 126 -17.68 -8.89 8.33
C PHE A 126 -16.71 -9.03 7.16
N TRP A 127 -17.09 -9.72 6.09
CA TRP A 127 -16.30 -9.77 4.86
C TRP A 127 -16.13 -8.39 4.23
N GLU A 128 -17.20 -7.61 4.14
CA GLU A 128 -17.15 -6.25 3.63
C GLU A 128 -16.27 -5.35 4.50
N LEU A 129 -16.41 -5.46 5.80
CA LEU A 129 -15.62 -4.69 6.76
C LEU A 129 -14.13 -5.06 6.67
N LEU A 130 -13.80 -6.35 6.55
CA LEU A 130 -12.43 -6.80 6.33
C LEU A 130 -11.86 -6.25 5.02
N GLN A 131 -12.63 -6.33 3.94
CA GLN A 131 -12.26 -5.78 2.64
C GLN A 131 -12.01 -4.26 2.71
N TYR A 132 -12.84 -3.52 3.42
CA TYR A 132 -12.65 -2.10 3.69
C TYR A 132 -11.33 -1.82 4.41
N HIS A 133 -11.03 -2.55 5.49
CA HIS A 133 -9.80 -2.35 6.26
C HIS A 133 -8.55 -2.71 5.44
N VAL A 134 -8.58 -3.77 4.66
CA VAL A 134 -7.46 -4.14 3.76
C VAL A 134 -7.28 -3.10 2.66
N THR A 135 -8.37 -2.65 2.05
CA THR A 135 -8.31 -1.62 0.99
C THR A 135 -7.73 -0.31 1.52
N THR A 136 -8.20 0.16 2.68
CA THR A 136 -7.71 1.40 3.30
C THR A 136 -6.32 1.26 3.91
N PHE A 137 -5.82 0.04 4.15
CA PHE A 137 -4.42 -0.20 4.51
C PHE A 137 -3.48 0.06 3.32
N PHE A 138 -3.86 -0.35 2.11
CA PHE A 138 -3.07 -0.09 0.92
C PHE A 138 -3.23 1.34 0.41
N LYS A 139 -4.47 1.82 0.30
CA LYS A 139 -4.80 3.15 -0.21
C LYS A 139 -6.00 3.72 0.52
N ASN A 140 -5.77 4.79 1.29
CA ASN A 140 -6.82 5.46 2.06
C ASN A 140 -7.56 6.55 1.27
N SER A 141 -7.06 6.92 0.09
CA SER A 141 -7.61 7.96 -0.80
C SER A 141 -8.48 7.40 -1.93
N VAL A 142 -9.23 6.32 -1.68
CA VAL A 142 -10.12 5.73 -2.67
C VAL A 142 -11.42 6.53 -2.75
N THR A 143 -11.81 6.95 -3.95
CA THR A 143 -12.86 7.96 -4.19
C THR A 143 -14.25 7.58 -3.72
N GLN A 144 -14.58 6.30 -3.63
CA GLN A 144 -15.92 5.81 -3.32
C GLN A 144 -16.05 5.19 -1.92
N ILE A 145 -14.98 5.25 -1.15
CA ILE A 145 -14.92 4.68 0.20
C ILE A 145 -14.60 5.79 1.19
N PRO A 146 -15.28 5.86 2.35
CA PRO A 146 -14.93 6.81 3.38
C PRO A 146 -13.50 6.54 3.88
N PRO A 147 -12.62 7.56 3.92
CA PRO A 147 -11.25 7.37 4.37
C PRO A 147 -11.21 7.02 5.87
N ALA A 148 -10.34 6.09 6.21
CA ALA A 148 -10.04 5.79 7.61
C ALA A 148 -9.35 7.00 8.25
N ARG A 149 -9.82 7.41 9.44
CA ARG A 149 -9.35 8.61 10.13
C ARG A 149 -8.84 8.27 11.53
N HIS A 150 -7.89 9.05 11.98
CA HIS A 150 -7.48 9.08 13.38
C HIS A 150 -8.55 9.74 14.25
N ARG A 151 -8.46 9.58 15.58
CA ARG A 151 -9.37 10.26 16.56
C ARG A 151 -9.40 11.78 16.40
N THR A 152 -8.33 12.37 15.90
CA THR A 152 -8.20 13.80 15.61
C THR A 152 -8.91 14.23 14.31
N GLY A 153 -9.55 13.31 13.59
CA GLY A 153 -10.20 13.57 12.31
C GLY A 153 -9.28 13.58 11.08
N GLN A 154 -7.97 13.50 11.25
CA GLN A 154 -7.03 13.44 10.14
C GLN A 154 -7.08 12.06 9.46
N PRO A 155 -7.03 12.01 8.10
CA PRO A 155 -6.97 10.74 7.39
C PRO A 155 -5.65 10.02 7.69
N LEU A 156 -5.72 8.70 7.87
CA LEU A 156 -4.54 7.89 8.12
C LEU A 156 -3.64 7.86 6.87
N ARG A 157 -2.34 7.94 7.09
CA ARG A 157 -1.32 7.85 6.06
C ARG A 157 -0.89 6.40 5.86
N THR A 158 -1.37 5.79 4.79
CA THR A 158 -1.14 4.38 4.50
C THR A 158 -0.09 4.16 3.40
N ILE A 159 0.07 2.95 2.90
CA ILE A 159 1.20 2.59 2.02
C ILE A 159 1.24 3.46 0.76
N TYR A 160 0.09 3.62 0.08
CA TYR A 160 0.03 4.41 -1.16
C TYR A 160 0.44 5.87 -0.93
N GLU A 161 -0.07 6.49 0.13
CA GLU A 161 0.23 7.88 0.48
C GLU A 161 1.70 8.08 0.87
N ARG A 162 2.36 7.05 1.44
CA ARG A 162 3.79 7.07 1.77
C ARG A 162 4.68 7.01 0.53
N ILE A 163 4.19 6.40 -0.56
CA ILE A 163 4.95 6.26 -1.81
C ILE A 163 4.67 7.43 -2.75
N ASN A 164 3.39 7.73 -3.00
CA ASN A 164 2.93 8.59 -4.08
C ASN A 164 2.70 10.06 -3.69
N SER A 165 3.01 10.49 -2.49
CA SER A 165 2.89 11.89 -2.08
C SER A 165 4.10 12.72 -2.52
N LYS A 166 3.95 14.07 -2.51
CA LYS A 166 5.06 15.01 -2.75
C LYS A 166 6.23 14.77 -1.81
N GLU A 167 5.92 14.47 -0.56
CA GLU A 167 6.89 14.14 0.50
C GLU A 167 7.08 12.63 0.66
N GLY A 168 6.61 11.87 -0.34
CA GLY A 168 6.67 10.42 -0.35
C GLY A 168 8.04 9.87 -0.72
N ARG A 169 8.13 8.55 -0.70
CA ARG A 169 9.39 7.84 -0.89
C ARG A 169 10.02 8.12 -2.25
N ILE A 170 9.23 8.17 -3.32
CA ILE A 170 9.77 8.34 -4.68
C ILE A 170 10.32 9.75 -4.87
N ARG A 171 9.52 10.79 -4.59
CA ARG A 171 9.89 12.18 -4.91
C ARG A 171 10.87 12.79 -3.92
N ASN A 172 10.82 12.43 -2.65
CA ASN A 172 11.59 13.07 -1.57
C ASN A 172 12.76 12.25 -1.04
N ASN A 173 12.85 10.96 -1.34
CA ASN A 173 13.91 10.10 -0.85
C ASN A 173 14.71 9.39 -1.95
N LEU A 174 14.11 9.17 -3.13
CA LEU A 174 14.77 8.46 -4.24
C LEU A 174 15.18 9.40 -5.37
N ALA A 175 14.25 10.21 -5.91
CA ALA A 175 14.56 11.17 -6.97
C ALA A 175 15.39 12.34 -6.44
N GLY A 176 15.09 12.82 -5.25
CA GLY A 176 15.86 13.79 -4.51
C GLY A 176 16.05 13.36 -3.08
N LYS A 177 17.24 13.51 -2.52
CA LYS A 177 17.56 13.18 -1.13
C LYS A 177 18.54 14.18 -0.53
N ARG A 178 18.57 14.24 0.78
CA ARG A 178 19.51 15.10 1.51
C ARG A 178 20.89 14.47 1.46
N THR A 179 21.89 15.29 1.20
CA THR A 179 23.30 14.90 1.26
C THR A 179 23.80 15.00 2.69
N ASN A 180 24.68 14.08 3.05
CA ASN A 180 25.41 14.12 4.34
C ASN A 180 26.67 14.99 4.21
N PHE A 181 27.29 15.28 5.33
CA PHE A 181 28.55 16.02 5.42
C PHE A 181 28.48 17.44 4.81
N CYS A 182 27.34 18.09 4.92
CA CYS A 182 27.11 19.43 4.44
C CYS A 182 26.72 20.36 5.57
N ALA A 183 27.09 21.62 5.44
CA ALA A 183 26.68 22.68 6.34
C ALA A 183 26.10 23.85 5.56
N ARG A 184 25.33 24.67 6.23
CA ARG A 184 24.79 25.91 5.70
C ARG A 184 24.81 26.97 6.80
N SER A 185 25.31 28.16 6.45
CA SER A 185 25.34 29.30 7.36
C SER A 185 25.14 30.60 6.59
N VAL A 186 24.99 31.69 7.31
CA VAL A 186 24.97 33.03 6.74
C VAL A 186 26.39 33.40 6.32
N ILE A 187 26.54 33.97 5.12
CA ILE A 187 27.81 34.51 4.65
C ILE A 187 27.90 35.99 4.95
N SER A 188 29.11 36.42 5.34
CA SER A 188 29.45 37.83 5.60
C SER A 188 30.78 38.16 4.93
N PRO A 189 30.97 39.39 4.41
CA PRO A 189 32.24 39.77 3.85
C PRO A 189 33.33 39.89 4.94
N ASP A 190 34.53 39.45 4.62
CA ASP A 190 35.71 39.60 5.47
C ASP A 190 36.86 40.12 4.62
N PRO A 191 37.34 41.34 4.88
CA PRO A 191 38.41 41.94 4.12
C PRO A 191 39.82 41.40 4.47
N MET A 192 39.91 40.52 5.47
CA MET A 192 41.17 39.94 5.94
C MET A 192 41.56 38.66 5.28
N ILE A 193 40.64 38.03 4.55
CA ILE A 193 40.87 36.80 3.80
C ILE A 193 41.18 37.07 2.33
N GLU A 194 41.92 36.21 1.67
CA GLU A 194 42.23 36.29 0.25
C GLU A 194 41.02 35.89 -0.61
N ILE A 195 41.10 36.16 -1.93
CA ILE A 195 39.97 35.96 -2.85
C ILE A 195 39.61 34.51 -3.07
N ASP A 196 40.52 33.58 -2.84
CA ASP A 196 40.39 32.14 -2.94
C ASP A 196 40.22 31.44 -1.58
N GLU A 197 40.11 32.22 -0.48
CA GLU A 197 39.90 31.73 0.85
C GLU A 197 38.45 31.82 1.31
N VAL A 198 38.04 30.87 2.17
CA VAL A 198 36.73 30.85 2.81
C VAL A 198 36.87 30.62 4.29
N GLY A 199 36.38 31.57 5.08
CA GLY A 199 36.31 31.43 6.54
C GLY A 199 35.16 30.51 6.95
N ILE A 200 35.47 29.42 7.64
CA ILE A 200 34.47 28.47 8.15
C ILE A 200 34.37 28.62 9.68
N PRO A 201 33.13 28.69 10.25
CA PRO A 201 32.97 28.72 11.70
C PRO A 201 33.57 27.47 12.36
N GLU A 202 34.35 27.69 13.42
CA GLU A 202 35.01 26.60 14.16
C GLU A 202 34.05 25.50 14.61
N LEU A 203 32.84 25.86 15.05
CA LEU A 203 31.79 24.89 15.44
C LEU A 203 31.34 23.99 14.29
N VAL A 204 31.29 24.52 13.07
CA VAL A 204 30.94 23.74 11.86
C VAL A 204 32.10 22.80 11.53
N ALA A 205 33.33 23.31 11.53
CA ALA A 205 34.52 22.52 11.25
C ALA A 205 34.70 21.34 12.26
N LYS A 206 34.38 21.54 13.53
CA LYS A 206 34.42 20.48 14.55
C LYS A 206 33.31 19.42 14.41
N LYS A 207 32.18 19.77 13.83
CA LYS A 207 31.03 18.86 13.67
C LYS A 207 30.99 18.12 12.31
N LEU A 208 31.57 18.70 11.28
CA LEU A 208 31.66 18.04 9.99
C LEU A 208 32.70 16.94 10.03
N THR A 209 32.32 15.77 9.54
CA THR A 209 33.19 14.60 9.46
C THR A 209 33.34 14.15 8.02
N ILE A 210 34.49 13.61 7.70
CA ILE A 210 34.76 13.00 6.36
C ILE A 210 34.92 11.50 6.56
N PRO A 211 34.27 10.67 5.73
CA PRO A 211 34.45 9.23 5.79
C PRO A 211 35.86 8.85 5.32
N GLU A 212 36.60 8.20 6.20
CA GLU A 212 37.98 7.77 5.93
C GLU A 212 38.14 6.27 6.20
N LYS A 213 38.93 5.59 5.37
CA LYS A 213 39.24 4.17 5.60
C LYS A 213 40.21 4.03 6.76
N VAL A 214 39.82 3.23 7.75
CA VAL A 214 40.74 2.87 8.85
C VAL A 214 41.87 2.04 8.27
N THR A 215 43.08 2.52 8.45
CA THR A 215 44.32 1.85 8.08
C THR A 215 45.05 1.31 9.32
N LYS A 216 46.06 0.51 9.09
CA LYS A 216 46.85 -0.09 10.18
C LYS A 216 47.76 0.92 10.89
N TYR A 217 47.96 2.12 10.32
CA TYR A 217 48.83 3.15 10.83
C TYR A 217 48.05 4.31 11.43
#